data_a396e8f665fe6a2d4024ddf377691d90
#
_entry.id   a396e8f665fe6a2d4024ddf377691d90
#
_cell.length_a   1.000
_cell.length_b   1.000
_cell.length_c   1.000
_cell.angle_alpha   90.00
_cell.angle_beta   90.00
_cell.angle_gamma   90.00
#
_symmetry.space_group_name_H-M   'P 1'
#
loop_
_entity.id
_entity.type
_entity.pdbx_description
1 polymer ?
#
loop_
_entity_poly.entity_id
_entity_poly.type
_entity_poly.pdbx_seq_one_letter_code
_entity_poly.pdbx_strand_id
1 'polypeptide(L)'
;MVFASYDELKAAVAKRRAEILTLEVDLGSDYSPEYEAAKAELAQAKAMKMATGGGFLGDNIGTLEARVAELKPEAQNVYVQYKKLDLGEWATLLKQAGGGMIDQYEKVLPKTFVAVYGQDPVEPEDWAEMHPDEAWEQPAPLSTDARLLSTKGNDGILPGGGLNSVIQTFMAWQNSGGDVTIRPTKSGRD
;
A
#
# COMPACT_ATOMS: atom_id res chain seq x y z
N MET A 1 -8.54 26.39 2.10
CA MET A 1 -7.87 26.79 3.37
C MET A 1 -6.87 27.88 3.03
N VAL A 2 -6.93 29.03 3.68
CA VAL A 2 -5.99 30.16 3.45
C VAL A 2 -5.19 30.28 4.72
N PHE A 3 -3.85 30.31 4.63
CA PHE A 3 -2.99 30.50 5.80
C PHE A 3 -2.99 31.99 6.19
N ALA A 4 -3.25 32.26 7.46
CA ALA A 4 -3.26 33.62 7.99
C ALA A 4 -1.85 34.12 8.37
N SER A 5 -0.88 33.21 8.56
CA SER A 5 0.49 33.55 8.91
C SER A 5 1.53 32.59 8.33
N TYR A 6 2.78 33.06 8.27
CA TYR A 6 3.93 32.21 7.85
C TYR A 6 4.17 31.06 8.82
N ASP A 7 3.85 31.22 10.11
CA ASP A 7 4.01 30.17 11.10
C ASP A 7 2.96 29.07 10.92
N GLU A 8 1.74 29.40 10.56
CA GLU A 8 0.72 28.42 10.16
C GLU A 8 1.14 27.62 8.91
N LEU A 9 1.70 28.29 7.92
CA LEU A 9 2.24 27.63 6.75
C LEU A 9 3.36 26.67 7.12
N LYS A 10 4.31 27.10 7.97
CA LYS A 10 5.40 26.23 8.47
C LYS A 10 4.86 25.02 9.23
N ALA A 11 3.88 25.23 10.12
CA ALA A 11 3.26 24.15 10.87
C ALA A 11 2.58 23.12 9.95
N ALA A 12 1.83 23.60 8.94
CA ALA A 12 1.20 22.73 7.95
C ALA A 12 2.21 21.94 7.11
N VAL A 13 3.33 22.56 6.73
CA VAL A 13 4.43 21.88 6.02
C VAL A 13 5.10 20.85 6.93
N ALA A 14 5.35 21.18 8.20
CA ALA A 14 5.93 20.27 9.18
C ALA A 14 5.01 19.05 9.41
N LYS A 15 3.69 19.29 9.54
CA LYS A 15 2.70 18.22 9.65
C LYS A 15 2.74 17.27 8.46
N ARG A 16 2.80 17.80 7.24
CA ARG A 16 2.91 16.96 6.02
C ARG A 16 4.21 16.15 5.96
N ARG A 17 5.33 16.70 6.46
CA ARG A 17 6.60 15.97 6.55
C ARG A 17 6.58 14.86 7.60
N ALA A 18 5.74 15.00 8.62
CA ALA A 18 5.55 13.99 9.65
C ALA A 18 4.53 12.90 9.25
N GLU A 19 3.93 13.00 8.05
CA GLU A 19 3.01 11.98 7.56
C GLU A 19 3.69 10.63 7.41
N ILE A 20 3.01 9.60 7.89
CA ILE A 20 3.41 8.19 7.75
C ILE A 20 2.45 7.53 6.77
N LEU A 21 3.00 6.81 5.80
CA LEU A 21 2.24 5.92 4.93
C LEU A 21 2.28 4.52 5.52
N THR A 22 1.13 3.95 5.81
CA THR A 22 0.99 2.55 6.18
C THR A 22 0.47 1.78 4.97
N LEU A 23 1.18 0.74 4.56
CA LEU A 23 0.78 -0.16 3.50
C LEU A 23 0.52 -1.54 4.07
N GLU A 24 -0.67 -2.07 3.81
CA GLU A 24 -0.97 -3.47 4.04
C GLU A 24 -0.38 -4.29 2.91
N VAL A 25 0.43 -5.28 3.26
CA VAL A 25 1.10 -6.18 2.32
C VAL A 25 0.67 -7.59 2.62
N ASP A 26 -0.01 -8.21 1.66
CA ASP A 26 -0.32 -9.64 1.69
C ASP A 26 0.94 -10.41 1.31
N LEU A 27 1.49 -11.16 2.27
CA LEU A 27 2.66 -12.02 2.05
C LEU A 27 2.34 -13.29 1.26
N GLY A 28 1.09 -13.45 0.91
CA GLY A 28 0.54 -14.67 0.37
C GLY A 28 0.00 -15.54 1.50
N SER A 29 -0.93 -16.37 1.13
CA SER A 29 -1.43 -17.41 2.00
C SER A 29 -0.62 -18.69 1.79
N ASP A 30 -0.64 -19.56 2.76
CA ASP A 30 -0.08 -20.89 2.60
C ASP A 30 -0.66 -21.54 1.34
N TYR A 31 0.20 -22.06 0.48
CA TYR A 31 -0.23 -22.70 -0.76
C TYR A 31 -1.16 -23.87 -0.45
N SER A 32 -2.44 -23.71 -0.80
CA SER A 32 -3.44 -24.79 -0.71
C SER A 32 -3.74 -25.28 -2.13
N PRO A 33 -3.28 -26.50 -2.51
CA PRO A 33 -3.60 -27.10 -3.79
C PRO A 33 -5.11 -27.20 -4.03
N GLU A 34 -5.87 -27.42 -2.96
CA GLU A 34 -7.33 -27.54 -3.02
C GLU A 34 -8.01 -26.20 -3.34
N TYR A 35 -7.51 -25.12 -2.76
CA TYR A 35 -7.98 -23.75 -3.07
C TYR A 35 -7.69 -23.38 -4.52
N GLU A 36 -6.47 -23.61 -5.01
CA GLU A 36 -6.11 -23.31 -6.40
C GLU A 36 -6.90 -24.16 -7.40
N ALA A 37 -7.16 -25.43 -7.08
CA ALA A 37 -8.03 -26.28 -7.91
C ALA A 37 -9.47 -25.75 -7.95
N ALA A 38 -10.06 -25.40 -6.80
CA ALA A 38 -11.40 -24.84 -6.72
C ALA A 38 -11.52 -23.50 -7.48
N LYS A 39 -10.50 -22.66 -7.40
CA LYS A 39 -10.41 -21.39 -8.12
C LYS A 39 -10.33 -21.58 -9.63
N ALA A 40 -9.57 -22.58 -10.08
CA ALA A 40 -9.48 -22.94 -11.49
C ALA A 40 -10.81 -23.50 -12.03
N GLU A 41 -11.49 -24.37 -11.28
CA GLU A 41 -12.82 -24.87 -11.62
C GLU A 41 -13.85 -23.74 -11.74
N LEU A 42 -13.85 -22.79 -10.79
CA LEU A 42 -14.73 -21.62 -10.83
C LEU A 42 -14.45 -20.73 -12.04
N ALA A 43 -13.17 -20.49 -12.36
CA ALA A 43 -12.79 -19.72 -13.54
C ALA A 43 -13.25 -20.39 -14.84
N GLN A 44 -13.10 -21.70 -14.94
CA GLN A 44 -13.57 -22.49 -16.08
C GLN A 44 -15.10 -22.45 -16.22
N ALA A 45 -15.83 -22.61 -15.13
CA ALA A 45 -17.30 -22.55 -15.12
C ALA A 45 -17.81 -21.16 -15.55
N LYS A 46 -17.17 -20.09 -15.07
CA LYS A 46 -17.48 -18.71 -15.49
C LYS A 46 -17.19 -18.47 -16.97
N ALA A 47 -16.09 -18.98 -17.48
CA ALA A 47 -15.74 -18.88 -18.90
C ALA A 47 -16.73 -19.64 -19.79
N MET A 48 -17.12 -20.84 -19.39
CA MET A 48 -18.15 -21.62 -20.11
C MET A 48 -19.51 -20.92 -20.11
N LYS A 49 -19.93 -20.34 -18.98
CA LYS A 49 -21.18 -19.57 -18.90
C LYS A 49 -21.17 -18.38 -19.86
N MET A 50 -20.06 -17.68 -19.96
CA MET A 50 -19.90 -16.57 -20.93
C MET A 50 -19.97 -17.05 -22.37
N ALA A 51 -19.37 -18.22 -22.69
CA ALA A 51 -19.35 -18.78 -24.04
C ALA A 51 -20.71 -19.33 -24.49
N THR A 52 -21.52 -19.86 -23.56
CA THR A 52 -22.80 -20.55 -23.86
C THR A 52 -24.05 -19.67 -23.68
N GLY A 53 -23.90 -18.40 -23.32
CA GLY A 53 -25.03 -17.50 -23.16
C GLY A 53 -25.93 -17.78 -21.95
N GLY A 54 -25.43 -18.53 -20.96
CA GLY A 54 -26.05 -18.59 -19.62
C GLY A 54 -27.04 -19.74 -19.36
N GLY A 55 -27.21 -20.70 -20.28
CA GLY A 55 -28.06 -21.87 -20.05
C GLY A 55 -27.42 -22.94 -19.14
N PHE A 56 -28.16 -23.49 -18.21
CA PHE A 56 -27.92 -24.72 -17.42
C PHE A 56 -26.69 -24.79 -16.46
N LEU A 57 -25.73 -23.91 -16.52
CA LEU A 57 -24.52 -23.92 -15.66
C LEU A 57 -24.59 -22.94 -14.45
N GLY A 58 -25.69 -22.22 -14.30
CA GLY A 58 -25.84 -21.19 -13.25
C GLY A 58 -25.79 -21.74 -11.83
N ASP A 59 -26.38 -22.92 -11.59
CA ASP A 59 -26.48 -23.49 -10.25
C ASP A 59 -25.15 -23.98 -9.68
N ASN A 60 -24.21 -24.34 -10.54
CA ASN A 60 -22.90 -24.83 -10.11
C ASN A 60 -21.92 -23.69 -9.73
N ILE A 61 -22.10 -22.50 -10.30
CA ILE A 61 -21.19 -21.35 -10.01
C ILE A 61 -21.32 -20.90 -8.56
N GLY A 62 -22.52 -20.80 -8.03
CA GLY A 62 -22.75 -20.43 -6.64
C GLY A 62 -22.12 -21.42 -5.65
N THR A 63 -22.22 -22.72 -5.94
CA THR A 63 -21.58 -23.77 -5.13
C THR A 63 -20.06 -23.69 -5.20
N LEU A 64 -19.49 -23.41 -6.38
CA LEU A 64 -18.06 -23.23 -6.54
C LEU A 64 -17.55 -21.95 -5.87
N GLU A 65 -18.30 -20.86 -5.93
CA GLU A 65 -18.00 -19.62 -5.19
C GLU A 65 -17.97 -19.85 -3.68
N ALA A 66 -18.97 -20.56 -3.14
CA ALA A 66 -19.01 -20.92 -1.72
C ALA A 66 -17.81 -21.79 -1.34
N ARG A 67 -17.46 -22.78 -2.16
CA ARG A 67 -16.30 -23.64 -1.93
C ARG A 67 -14.97 -22.87 -1.97
N VAL A 68 -14.81 -21.95 -2.91
CA VAL A 68 -13.61 -21.08 -2.98
C VAL A 68 -13.55 -20.18 -1.74
N ALA A 69 -14.68 -19.67 -1.26
CA ALA A 69 -14.71 -18.84 -0.05
C ALA A 69 -14.36 -19.64 1.21
N GLU A 70 -14.83 -20.88 1.31
CA GLU A 70 -14.55 -21.79 2.44
C GLU A 70 -13.06 -22.23 2.46
N LEU A 71 -12.49 -22.52 1.30
CA LEU A 71 -11.10 -22.97 1.16
C LEU A 71 -10.10 -21.80 1.13
N LYS A 72 -10.60 -20.56 1.12
CA LYS A 72 -9.72 -19.39 1.09
C LYS A 72 -8.83 -19.38 2.34
N PRO A 73 -7.50 -19.50 2.17
CA PRO A 73 -6.61 -19.47 3.31
C PRO A 73 -6.63 -18.07 3.95
N GLU A 74 -6.37 -18.02 5.24
CA GLU A 74 -6.20 -16.74 5.94
C GLU A 74 -5.06 -15.94 5.32
N ALA A 75 -5.34 -14.70 5.00
CA ALA A 75 -4.32 -13.79 4.47
C ALA A 75 -3.28 -13.51 5.57
N GLN A 76 -2.00 -13.70 5.23
CA GLN A 76 -0.89 -13.33 6.11
C GLN A 76 -0.48 -11.90 5.78
N ASN A 77 -1.15 -10.95 6.40
CA ASN A 77 -0.89 -9.54 6.16
C ASN A 77 0.16 -9.00 7.13
N VAL A 78 1.03 -8.17 6.61
CA VAL A 78 1.90 -7.30 7.41
C VAL A 78 1.67 -5.85 7.00
N TYR A 79 1.92 -4.96 7.94
CA TYR A 79 1.75 -3.52 7.73
C TYR A 79 3.13 -2.87 7.72
N VAL A 80 3.47 -2.23 6.61
CA VAL A 80 4.78 -1.60 6.42
C VAL A 80 4.61 -0.10 6.44
N GLN A 81 5.36 0.58 7.31
CA GLN A 81 5.32 2.03 7.44
C GLN A 81 6.51 2.71 6.78
N TYR A 82 6.20 3.80 6.09
CA TYR A 82 7.15 4.68 5.42
C TYR A 82 6.95 6.13 5.85
N LYS A 83 8.05 6.86 6.01
CA LYS A 83 8.03 8.32 6.23
C LYS A 83 8.24 9.08 4.93
N LYS A 84 7.66 10.26 4.84
CA LYS A 84 7.86 11.20 3.73
C LYS A 84 9.27 11.81 3.78
N LEU A 85 9.92 11.90 2.64
CA LEU A 85 11.19 12.63 2.50
C LEU A 85 10.92 14.09 2.15
N ASP A 86 11.84 14.97 2.55
CA ASP A 86 11.81 16.33 2.01
C ASP A 86 12.19 16.33 0.51
N LEU A 87 11.81 17.41 -0.18
CA LEU A 87 12.00 17.49 -1.63
C LEU A 87 13.47 17.40 -2.05
N GLY A 88 14.39 17.94 -1.25
CA GLY A 88 15.82 17.91 -1.54
C GLY A 88 16.42 16.53 -1.40
N GLU A 89 16.08 15.81 -0.32
CA GLU A 89 16.46 14.42 -0.12
C GLU A 89 15.88 13.53 -1.21
N TRP A 90 14.58 13.70 -1.52
CA TRP A 90 13.89 12.98 -2.57
C TRP A 90 14.56 13.13 -3.92
N ALA A 91 14.79 14.38 -4.36
CA ALA A 91 15.46 14.67 -5.62
C ALA A 91 16.89 14.10 -5.69
N THR A 92 17.62 14.15 -4.56
CA THR A 92 18.96 13.60 -4.46
C THR A 92 18.97 12.08 -4.60
N LEU A 93 18.05 11.39 -3.91
CA LEU A 93 17.93 9.94 -3.99
C LEU A 93 17.51 9.47 -5.38
N LEU A 94 16.56 10.14 -6.02
CA LEU A 94 16.14 9.83 -7.39
C LEU A 94 17.31 9.97 -8.37
N LYS A 95 18.10 11.04 -8.24
CA LYS A 95 19.29 11.26 -9.07
C LYS A 95 20.34 10.17 -8.88
N GLN A 96 20.55 9.71 -7.64
CA GLN A 96 21.49 8.63 -7.31
C GLN A 96 21.00 7.25 -7.72
N ALA A 97 19.70 7.04 -7.75
CA ALA A 97 19.10 5.77 -8.08
C ALA A 97 19.21 5.41 -9.57
N GLY A 98 19.32 6.41 -10.44
CA GLY A 98 19.29 6.16 -11.88
C GLY A 98 17.88 5.92 -12.42
N GLY A 99 17.76 5.45 -13.67
CA GLY A 99 16.47 5.33 -14.37
C GLY A 99 15.70 4.04 -14.13
N GLY A 100 16.29 3.05 -13.47
CA GLY A 100 15.66 1.76 -13.23
C GLY A 100 14.70 1.79 -12.04
N MET A 101 13.49 1.22 -12.20
CA MET A 101 12.50 1.17 -11.11
C MET A 101 13.03 0.37 -9.90
N ILE A 102 13.69 -0.76 -10.14
CA ILE A 102 14.29 -1.60 -9.09
C ILE A 102 15.42 -0.85 -8.37
N ASP A 103 16.27 -0.13 -9.12
CA ASP A 103 17.35 0.67 -8.50
C ASP A 103 16.80 1.81 -7.64
N GLN A 104 15.72 2.46 -8.09
CA GLN A 104 15.01 3.48 -7.30
C GLN A 104 14.45 2.87 -6.02
N TYR A 105 13.84 1.72 -6.13
CA TYR A 105 13.30 0.99 -5.00
C TYR A 105 14.40 0.66 -3.97
N GLU A 106 15.47 -0.01 -4.37
CA GLU A 106 16.54 -0.44 -3.47
C GLU A 106 17.24 0.72 -2.75
N LYS A 107 17.26 1.91 -3.36
CA LYS A 107 17.91 3.07 -2.77
C LYS A 107 16.98 3.98 -1.97
N VAL A 108 15.71 4.05 -2.36
CA VAL A 108 14.74 4.96 -1.77
C VAL A 108 14.01 4.34 -0.59
N LEU A 109 13.40 3.17 -0.77
CA LEU A 109 12.56 2.60 0.27
C LEU A 109 13.27 2.34 1.60
N PRO A 110 14.53 1.85 1.64
CA PRO A 110 15.24 1.68 2.91
C PRO A 110 15.47 3.00 3.67
N LYS A 111 15.53 4.13 2.96
CA LYS A 111 15.69 5.45 3.59
C LYS A 111 14.39 6.01 4.17
N THR A 112 13.28 5.57 3.64
CA THR A 112 11.94 5.99 4.04
C THR A 112 11.29 5.02 5.01
N PHE A 113 11.80 3.80 5.09
CA PHE A 113 11.28 2.75 5.96
C PHE A 113 11.28 3.18 7.44
N VAL A 114 10.20 2.88 8.13
CA VAL A 114 10.03 3.13 9.56
C VAL A 114 10.00 1.80 10.32
N ALA A 115 9.03 0.96 10.02
CA ALA A 115 8.85 -0.31 10.71
C ALA A 115 7.90 -1.24 9.94
N VAL A 116 7.90 -2.52 10.34
CA VAL A 116 6.90 -3.50 9.94
C VAL A 116 6.15 -3.99 11.17
N TYR A 117 4.84 -4.19 11.02
CA TYR A 117 3.93 -4.63 12.07
C TYR A 117 3.15 -5.86 11.63
N GLY A 118 2.78 -6.71 12.58
CA GLY A 118 1.91 -7.86 12.36
C GLY A 118 0.42 -7.53 12.49
N GLN A 119 0.09 -6.34 12.98
CA GLN A 119 -1.27 -5.80 13.12
C GLN A 119 -1.27 -4.36 12.62
N ASP A 120 -2.44 -3.85 12.23
CA ASP A 120 -2.57 -2.47 11.77
C ASP A 120 -2.10 -1.49 12.86
N PRO A 121 -1.05 -0.68 12.60
CA PRO A 121 -0.54 0.29 13.56
C PRO A 121 -1.31 1.62 13.55
N VAL A 122 -2.38 1.72 12.77
CA VAL A 122 -3.24 2.90 12.69
C VAL A 122 -4.43 2.72 13.61
N GLU A 123 -4.72 3.72 14.43
CA GLU A 123 -5.90 3.73 15.28
C GLU A 123 -7.18 3.63 14.43
N PRO A 124 -8.07 2.63 14.66
CA PRO A 124 -9.35 2.57 13.98
C PRO A 124 -10.21 3.80 14.28
N GLU A 125 -10.90 4.32 13.26
CA GLU A 125 -11.73 5.54 13.41
C GLU A 125 -12.83 5.39 14.47
N ASP A 126 -13.31 4.18 14.68
CA ASP A 126 -14.38 3.82 15.61
C ASP A 126 -13.86 3.28 16.96
N TRP A 127 -12.53 3.27 17.18
CA TRP A 127 -11.92 2.73 18.41
C TRP A 127 -12.52 3.32 19.67
N ALA A 128 -12.60 4.64 19.74
CA ALA A 128 -13.13 5.34 20.90
C ALA A 128 -14.62 5.07 21.15
N GLU A 129 -15.39 4.75 20.12
CA GLU A 129 -16.80 4.37 20.24
C GLU A 129 -16.95 2.94 20.75
N MET A 130 -16.09 2.02 20.28
CA MET A 130 -16.11 0.62 20.70
C MET A 130 -15.45 0.40 22.06
N HIS A 131 -14.49 1.23 22.44
CA HIS A 131 -13.67 1.11 23.65
C HIS A 131 -13.61 2.44 24.42
N PRO A 132 -14.74 2.94 24.98
CA PRO A 132 -14.82 4.27 25.58
C PRO A 132 -13.91 4.48 26.80
N ASP A 133 -13.54 3.40 27.46
CA ASP A 133 -12.71 3.42 28.67
C ASP A 133 -11.25 3.04 28.43
N GLU A 134 -10.87 2.75 27.19
CA GLU A 134 -9.54 2.28 26.83
C GLU A 134 -8.88 3.22 25.81
N ALA A 135 -7.68 3.70 26.13
CA ALA A 135 -6.86 4.38 25.14
C ALA A 135 -6.28 3.37 24.14
N TRP A 136 -6.34 3.71 22.85
CA TRP A 136 -5.68 2.86 21.85
C TRP A 136 -4.16 2.88 22.04
N GLU A 137 -3.58 1.71 22.04
CA GLU A 137 -2.14 1.53 22.08
C GLU A 137 -1.63 0.98 20.75
N GLN A 138 -0.73 1.72 20.12
CA GLN A 138 -0.11 1.25 18.88
C GLN A 138 0.63 -0.07 19.13
N PRO A 139 0.40 -1.11 18.30
CA PRO A 139 1.10 -2.38 18.42
C PRO A 139 2.63 -2.19 18.32
N ALA A 140 3.38 -3.05 19.02
CA ALA A 140 4.83 -3.04 18.91
C ALA A 140 5.26 -3.47 17.49
N PRO A 141 6.26 -2.83 16.89
CA PRO A 141 6.77 -3.25 15.60
C PRO A 141 7.44 -4.62 15.68
N LEU A 142 7.23 -5.45 14.67
CA LEU A 142 7.95 -6.72 14.48
C LEU A 142 9.43 -6.47 14.18
N SER A 143 9.71 -5.44 13.39
CA SER A 143 11.08 -5.05 13.05
C SER A 143 11.15 -3.60 12.56
N THR A 144 12.32 -2.99 12.79
CA THR A 144 12.72 -1.69 12.23
C THR A 144 13.91 -1.82 11.26
N ASP A 145 14.26 -3.05 10.88
CA ASP A 145 15.40 -3.32 10.01
C ASP A 145 15.01 -3.18 8.54
N ALA A 146 15.50 -2.14 7.90
CA ALA A 146 15.23 -1.87 6.48
C ALA A 146 15.73 -2.97 5.51
N ARG A 147 16.60 -3.90 5.97
CA ARG A 147 17.05 -5.03 5.15
C ARG A 147 15.90 -5.96 4.77
N LEU A 148 14.82 -5.99 5.54
CA LEU A 148 13.60 -6.72 5.21
C LEU A 148 12.96 -6.29 3.87
N LEU A 149 13.31 -5.11 3.36
CA LEU A 149 12.84 -4.61 2.06
C LEU A 149 13.78 -4.98 0.91
N SER A 150 14.87 -5.69 1.18
CA SER A 150 15.86 -6.06 0.16
C SER A 150 15.23 -6.93 -0.92
N THR A 151 15.56 -6.64 -2.17
CA THR A 151 15.24 -7.50 -3.31
C THR A 151 16.33 -8.56 -3.56
N LYS A 152 17.43 -8.46 -2.83
CA LYS A 152 18.61 -9.33 -2.96
C LYS A 152 18.66 -10.33 -1.80
N GLY A 153 18.74 -11.58 -2.12
CA GLY A 153 18.80 -12.66 -1.13
C GLY A 153 17.42 -13.09 -0.64
N ASN A 154 17.41 -13.86 0.45
CA ASN A 154 16.19 -14.42 1.05
C ASN A 154 15.66 -13.58 2.23
N ASP A 155 16.24 -12.40 2.48
CA ASP A 155 15.91 -11.58 3.65
C ASP A 155 14.69 -10.66 3.42
N GLY A 156 14.26 -10.51 2.17
CA GLY A 156 13.14 -9.63 1.82
C GLY A 156 11.78 -10.26 2.12
N ILE A 157 10.90 -9.51 2.77
CA ILE A 157 9.53 -9.93 3.08
C ILE A 157 8.53 -9.61 1.96
N LEU A 158 8.89 -8.74 1.02
CA LEU A 158 7.97 -8.30 -0.02
C LEU A 158 7.91 -9.33 -1.15
N PRO A 159 6.74 -9.88 -1.46
CA PRO A 159 6.59 -10.77 -2.60
C PRO A 159 6.90 -10.02 -3.90
N GLY A 160 7.60 -10.67 -4.83
CA GLY A 160 8.08 -10.03 -6.07
C GLY A 160 6.99 -9.34 -6.90
N GLY A 161 5.75 -9.84 -6.86
CA GLY A 161 4.60 -9.21 -7.50
C GLY A 161 4.08 -7.97 -6.75
N GLY A 162 4.22 -7.92 -5.43
CA GLY A 162 3.79 -6.80 -4.59
C GLY A 162 4.73 -5.60 -4.66
N LEU A 163 5.99 -5.83 -5.02
CA LEU A 163 7.02 -4.81 -5.06
C LEU A 163 6.64 -3.60 -5.93
N ASN A 164 6.13 -3.85 -7.13
CA ASN A 164 5.70 -2.78 -8.04
C ASN A 164 4.56 -1.95 -7.46
N SER A 165 3.61 -2.59 -6.80
CA SER A 165 2.47 -1.91 -6.16
C SER A 165 2.93 -1.04 -5.00
N VAL A 166 3.84 -1.53 -4.17
CA VAL A 166 4.43 -0.77 -3.06
C VAL A 166 5.16 0.46 -3.58
N ILE A 167 6.01 0.30 -4.60
CA ILE A 167 6.74 1.43 -5.21
C ILE A 167 5.77 2.47 -5.77
N GLN A 168 4.82 2.05 -6.59
CA GLN A 168 3.88 2.97 -7.23
C GLN A 168 3.06 3.74 -6.20
N THR A 169 2.56 3.06 -5.17
CA THR A 169 1.80 3.68 -4.09
C THR A 169 2.65 4.65 -3.29
N PHE A 170 3.87 4.24 -2.93
CA PHE A 170 4.82 5.12 -2.24
C PHE A 170 5.17 6.35 -3.08
N MET A 171 5.49 6.18 -4.36
CA MET A 171 5.82 7.28 -5.27
C MET A 171 4.67 8.25 -5.44
N ALA A 172 3.45 7.75 -5.62
CA ALA A 172 2.24 8.57 -5.70
C ALA A 172 2.04 9.36 -4.41
N TRP A 173 2.16 8.71 -3.25
CA TRP A 173 2.03 9.37 -1.95
C TRP A 173 3.15 10.39 -1.68
N GLN A 174 4.41 10.07 -1.98
CA GLN A 174 5.53 10.98 -1.83
C GLN A 174 5.33 12.26 -2.65
N ASN A 175 4.76 12.12 -3.86
CA ASN A 175 4.50 13.23 -4.78
C ASN A 175 3.14 13.90 -4.54
N SER A 176 2.26 13.36 -3.71
CA SER A 176 0.93 13.90 -3.41
C SER A 176 0.93 15.19 -2.56
N GLY A 177 1.97 15.95 -2.63
CA GLY A 177 2.22 17.14 -1.79
C GLY A 177 1.55 18.45 -2.24
N GLY A 178 0.77 18.43 -3.30
CA GLY A 178 0.03 19.59 -3.78
C GLY A 178 0.10 19.74 -5.28
N ASP A 179 -1.05 19.80 -5.91
CA ASP A 179 -1.19 20.25 -7.29
C ASP A 179 -0.77 21.72 -7.38
N VAL A 180 0.31 21.98 -8.11
CA VAL A 180 0.70 23.35 -8.44
C VAL A 180 -0.17 23.80 -9.60
N THR A 181 -1.26 24.48 -9.31
CA THR A 181 -2.05 25.15 -10.35
C THR A 181 -1.35 26.46 -10.72
N ILE A 182 -0.65 26.46 -11.83
CA ILE A 182 -0.11 27.70 -12.41
C ILE A 182 -1.28 28.41 -13.08
N ARG A 183 -1.79 29.47 -12.44
CA ARG A 183 -2.71 30.39 -13.10
C ARG A 183 -1.87 31.38 -13.87
N PRO A 184 -1.98 31.46 -15.23
CA PRO A 184 -1.32 32.50 -15.96
C PRO A 184 -1.88 33.84 -15.48
N THR A 185 -1.03 34.70 -14.94
CA THR A 185 -1.36 36.09 -14.69
C THR A 185 -1.66 36.71 -16.04
N LYS A 186 -2.90 37.18 -16.25
CA LYS A 186 -3.17 38.04 -17.39
C LYS A 186 -2.24 39.23 -17.24
N SER A 187 -1.21 39.31 -18.08
CA SER A 187 -0.45 40.53 -18.24
C SER A 187 -1.45 41.54 -18.86
N GLY A 188 -1.96 42.44 -18.03
CA GLY A 188 -2.63 43.63 -18.54
C GLY A 188 -1.61 44.39 -19.35
N ARG A 189 -1.74 44.32 -20.64
CA ARG A 189 -1.31 45.35 -21.56
C ARG A 189 -2.57 45.92 -22.15
N ASP A 190 -3.00 47.04 -21.58
CA ASP A 190 -3.73 48.06 -22.31
C ASP A 190 -2.75 48.84 -23.18
#